data_93d19a93cb917b51f104a907d57ee326
#
_entry.id   93d19a93cb917b51f104a907d57ee326
#
_cell.length_a   1.000
_cell.length_b   1.000
_cell.length_c   1.000
_cell.angle_alpha   90.00
_cell.angle_beta   90.00
_cell.angle_gamma   90.00
#
_symmetry.space_group_name_H-M   'P 1'
#
loop_
_entity.id
_entity.type
_entity.pdbx_description
1 polymer ?
#
loop_
_entity_poly.entity_id
_entity_poly.type
_entity_poly.pdbx_seq_one_letter_code
_entity_poly.pdbx_strand_id
1 'polypeptide(L)'
;AYPGLESVPGPVDLVVVAVPKERVPEALEAAGRRGARGAIVLTTGFTPKEAQALADKARRLGMRLLGPGSLGLVHTHPGVRLAAGLAPLPKEGVLAISSQSGTLGRAVLAFAEEMGLGVASFVSLGAKADISSNDLLQFWEEDERTRVILLYLEHFGNPRRFSRLARRIGKKKPILAVHPSRDPLVRALFAQAGVVRANSLEEAFDVALLLAQGPLPENGRVRLISNASGPSNLALEALKEGGMEVEHVDLGSTADLEAFRRALAEAEASDAGSVFLLFVPMGFAPEEEVLGLLREVRGGKTYLACLMGLSSGRARVLGSVPVYRFPESAAIALARAWGYRRWREEPLFFPDFQDLRLEEARR
;
A
#
# COMPACT_ATOMS: atom_id res chain seq x y z
N ALA A 1 -14.63 24.34 -25.33
CA ALA A 1 -13.18 24.59 -25.35
C ALA A 1 -12.92 26.09 -25.44
N TYR A 2 -11.82 26.55 -24.86
CA TYR A 2 -11.39 27.95 -24.88
C TYR A 2 -10.09 28.10 -25.66
N PRO A 3 -9.84 29.23 -26.33
CA PRO A 3 -8.64 29.43 -27.16
C PRO A 3 -7.36 29.55 -26.29
N GLY A 4 -7.50 29.96 -25.03
CA GLY A 4 -6.39 30.06 -24.07
C GLY A 4 -6.90 30.04 -22.65
N LEU A 5 -5.97 29.88 -21.70
CA LEU A 5 -6.29 29.79 -20.29
C LEU A 5 -6.89 31.10 -19.74
N GLU A 6 -6.51 32.22 -20.33
CA GLU A 6 -7.04 33.56 -20.00
C GLU A 6 -8.54 33.68 -20.25
N SER A 7 -9.08 32.93 -21.22
CA SER A 7 -10.50 32.95 -21.58
C SER A 7 -11.38 32.03 -20.71
N VAL A 8 -10.78 31.23 -19.84
CA VAL A 8 -11.51 30.32 -18.94
C VAL A 8 -12.20 31.16 -17.86
N PRO A 9 -13.53 31.08 -17.67
CA PRO A 9 -14.23 31.84 -16.63
C PRO A 9 -13.94 31.26 -15.23
N GLY A 10 -13.97 32.14 -14.21
CA GLY A 10 -13.78 31.77 -12.81
C GLY A 10 -12.32 31.48 -12.41
N PRO A 11 -12.09 31.07 -11.15
CA PRO A 11 -10.77 30.75 -10.66
C PRO A 11 -10.24 29.44 -11.26
N VAL A 12 -8.92 29.34 -11.39
CA VAL A 12 -8.22 28.15 -11.83
C VAL A 12 -7.21 27.75 -10.76
N ASP A 13 -7.48 26.71 -9.99
CA ASP A 13 -6.62 26.27 -8.88
C ASP A 13 -5.58 25.24 -9.34
N LEU A 14 -5.93 24.38 -10.29
CA LEU A 14 -5.09 23.28 -10.80
C LEU A 14 -5.12 23.26 -12.31
N VAL A 15 -3.96 23.08 -12.93
CA VAL A 15 -3.84 22.87 -14.38
C VAL A 15 -3.21 21.52 -14.67
N VAL A 16 -3.70 20.85 -15.73
CA VAL A 16 -3.10 19.65 -16.29
C VAL A 16 -2.49 20.00 -17.64
N VAL A 17 -1.16 19.91 -17.72
CA VAL A 17 -0.36 20.31 -18.87
C VAL A 17 -0.04 19.09 -19.72
N ALA A 18 -0.61 19.03 -20.93
CA ALA A 18 -0.46 17.96 -21.90
C ALA A 18 -0.09 18.49 -23.29
N VAL A 19 0.85 19.42 -23.35
CA VAL A 19 1.36 20.05 -24.57
C VAL A 19 2.76 19.50 -24.92
N PRO A 20 3.26 19.69 -26.16
CA PRO A 20 4.66 19.38 -26.49
C PRO A 20 5.65 19.98 -25.51
N LYS A 21 6.78 19.31 -25.29
CA LYS A 21 7.81 19.65 -24.30
C LYS A 21 8.20 21.13 -24.32
N GLU A 22 8.40 21.66 -25.52
CA GLU A 22 8.86 23.03 -25.76
C GLU A 22 7.85 24.09 -25.29
N ARG A 23 6.56 23.75 -25.26
CA ARG A 23 5.45 24.62 -24.86
C ARG A 23 5.09 24.53 -23.37
N VAL A 24 5.66 23.58 -22.63
CA VAL A 24 5.36 23.40 -21.20
C VAL A 24 5.72 24.64 -20.40
N PRO A 25 6.90 25.30 -20.58
CA PRO A 25 7.23 26.50 -19.84
C PRO A 25 6.26 27.67 -20.03
N GLU A 26 5.74 27.84 -21.27
CA GLU A 26 4.73 28.86 -21.58
C GLU A 26 3.37 28.56 -20.93
N ALA A 27 2.95 27.26 -20.96
CA ALA A 27 1.73 26.82 -20.29
C ALA A 27 1.77 27.06 -18.77
N LEU A 28 2.91 26.86 -18.13
CA LEU A 28 3.10 27.15 -16.70
C LEU A 28 3.00 28.67 -16.44
N GLU A 29 3.52 29.51 -17.31
CA GLU A 29 3.39 30.97 -17.18
C GLU A 29 1.93 31.42 -17.29
N ALA A 30 1.19 30.89 -18.26
CA ALA A 30 -0.24 31.16 -18.39
C ALA A 30 -1.02 30.73 -17.15
N ALA A 31 -0.70 29.55 -16.59
CA ALA A 31 -1.29 29.06 -15.36
C ALA A 31 -0.99 29.97 -14.16
N GLY A 32 0.26 30.42 -14.03
CA GLY A 32 0.67 31.35 -12.97
C GLY A 32 -0.05 32.69 -13.06
N ARG A 33 -0.20 33.27 -14.27
CA ARG A 33 -0.98 34.51 -14.47
C ARG A 33 -2.45 34.38 -14.04
N ARG A 34 -3.00 33.13 -14.12
CA ARG A 34 -4.38 32.82 -13.68
C ARG A 34 -4.48 32.51 -12.18
N GLY A 35 -3.36 32.57 -11.45
CA GLY A 35 -3.33 32.30 -10.02
C GLY A 35 -3.45 30.81 -9.65
N ALA A 36 -3.18 29.89 -10.59
CA ALA A 36 -3.15 28.46 -10.31
C ALA A 36 -2.15 28.14 -9.20
N ARG A 37 -2.51 27.25 -8.29
CA ARG A 37 -1.68 26.83 -7.16
C ARG A 37 -0.95 25.52 -7.43
N GLY A 38 -1.42 24.73 -8.40
CA GLY A 38 -0.85 23.46 -8.78
C GLY A 38 -0.79 23.26 -10.29
N ALA A 39 0.25 22.55 -10.73
CA ALA A 39 0.39 22.13 -12.12
C ALA A 39 0.79 20.63 -12.16
N ILE A 40 0.11 19.86 -12.99
CA ILE A 40 0.43 18.48 -13.30
C ILE A 40 0.99 18.45 -14.72
N VAL A 41 2.25 18.06 -14.90
CA VAL A 41 2.87 17.95 -16.22
C VAL A 41 2.90 16.49 -16.65
N LEU A 42 2.04 16.14 -17.62
CA LEU A 42 1.95 14.78 -18.18
C LEU A 42 3.07 14.52 -19.18
N THR A 43 3.55 15.56 -19.86
CA THR A 43 4.58 15.52 -20.87
C THR A 43 5.87 14.92 -20.34
N THR A 44 6.47 14.00 -21.10
CA THR A 44 7.72 13.29 -20.83
C THR A 44 8.89 13.87 -21.61
N GLY A 45 10.08 13.26 -21.48
CA GLY A 45 11.27 13.61 -22.29
C GLY A 45 12.12 14.75 -21.71
N PHE A 46 11.95 15.11 -20.45
CA PHE A 46 12.77 16.09 -19.75
C PHE A 46 13.99 15.42 -19.12
N THR A 47 15.14 16.02 -19.28
CA THR A 47 16.35 15.69 -18.49
C THR A 47 16.13 16.11 -17.03
N PRO A 48 16.89 15.56 -16.07
CA PRO A 48 16.79 15.98 -14.65
C PRO A 48 17.00 17.50 -14.46
N LYS A 49 17.90 18.12 -15.23
CA LYS A 49 18.15 19.57 -15.19
C LYS A 49 16.95 20.38 -15.69
N GLU A 50 16.34 19.94 -16.78
CA GLU A 50 15.15 20.59 -17.34
C GLU A 50 13.93 20.42 -16.40
N ALA A 51 13.75 19.23 -15.82
CA ALA A 51 12.70 18.97 -14.85
C ALA A 51 12.83 19.88 -13.61
N GLN A 52 14.06 20.05 -13.10
CA GLN A 52 14.33 20.97 -11.99
C GLN A 52 14.04 22.43 -12.38
N ALA A 53 14.43 22.86 -13.57
CA ALA A 53 14.14 24.22 -14.06
C ALA A 53 12.61 24.48 -14.16
N LEU A 54 11.82 23.48 -14.57
CA LEU A 54 10.35 23.59 -14.55
C LEU A 54 9.81 23.72 -13.13
N ALA A 55 10.32 22.94 -12.18
CA ALA A 55 9.92 23.02 -10.78
C ALA A 55 10.23 24.39 -10.17
N ASP A 56 11.43 24.94 -10.44
CA ASP A 56 11.84 26.25 -9.98
C ASP A 56 10.98 27.36 -10.62
N LYS A 57 10.63 27.21 -11.90
CA LYS A 57 9.69 28.11 -12.59
C LYS A 57 8.31 28.08 -11.93
N ALA A 58 7.75 26.91 -11.70
CA ALA A 58 6.45 26.76 -11.07
C ALA A 58 6.43 27.41 -9.68
N ARG A 59 7.47 27.20 -8.86
CA ARG A 59 7.59 27.84 -7.53
C ARG A 59 7.65 29.36 -7.61
N ARG A 60 8.41 29.94 -8.57
CA ARG A 60 8.43 31.40 -8.77
C ARG A 60 7.07 31.96 -9.16
N LEU A 61 6.24 31.15 -9.80
CA LEU A 61 4.85 31.50 -10.17
C LEU A 61 3.84 31.19 -9.06
N GLY A 62 4.29 30.75 -7.88
CA GLY A 62 3.41 30.42 -6.75
C GLY A 62 2.74 29.05 -6.83
N MET A 63 3.18 28.17 -7.74
CA MET A 63 2.60 26.83 -7.96
C MET A 63 3.48 25.72 -7.42
N ARG A 64 2.85 24.60 -7.01
CA ARG A 64 3.52 23.30 -6.83
C ARG A 64 3.41 22.48 -8.11
N LEU A 65 4.46 21.73 -8.43
CA LEU A 65 4.57 20.93 -9.66
C LEU A 65 4.54 19.44 -9.37
N LEU A 66 3.62 18.71 -10.02
CA LEU A 66 3.61 17.25 -10.09
C LEU A 66 4.14 16.78 -11.45
N GLY A 67 5.15 15.93 -11.45
CA GLY A 67 5.85 15.49 -12.67
C GLY A 67 7.19 16.19 -12.86
N PRO A 68 7.64 16.41 -14.11
CA PRO A 68 7.03 16.01 -15.39
C PRO A 68 6.97 14.50 -15.59
N GLY A 69 6.24 14.04 -16.63
CA GLY A 69 6.04 12.61 -16.89
C GLY A 69 5.12 11.93 -15.88
N SER A 70 4.20 12.69 -15.26
CA SER A 70 3.20 12.15 -14.36
C SER A 70 2.03 11.54 -15.13
N LEU A 71 1.41 10.48 -14.59
CA LEU A 71 0.10 9.99 -15.04
C LEU A 71 -1.05 10.85 -14.48
N GLY A 72 -0.77 11.70 -13.52
CA GLY A 72 -1.75 12.51 -12.82
C GLY A 72 -1.96 12.09 -11.37
N LEU A 73 -3.04 12.58 -10.80
CA LEU A 73 -3.49 12.24 -9.45
C LEU A 73 -4.98 11.92 -9.42
N VAL A 74 -5.34 11.10 -8.44
CA VAL A 74 -6.73 10.80 -8.12
C VAL A 74 -6.95 10.98 -6.62
N HIS A 75 -8.10 11.54 -6.25
CA HIS A 75 -8.57 11.63 -4.88
C HIS A 75 -10.05 11.26 -4.85
N THR A 76 -10.38 10.18 -4.16
CA THR A 76 -11.72 9.58 -4.23
C THR A 76 -12.71 10.12 -3.21
N HIS A 77 -12.28 11.06 -2.34
CA HIS A 77 -13.16 11.65 -1.33
C HIS A 77 -14.47 12.17 -1.95
N PRO A 78 -15.66 11.79 -1.44
CA PRO A 78 -16.95 12.21 -2.02
C PRO A 78 -17.10 13.71 -2.20
N GLY A 79 -16.58 14.52 -1.26
CA GLY A 79 -16.61 15.98 -1.34
C GLY A 79 -15.62 16.61 -2.33
N VAL A 80 -14.64 15.82 -2.86
CA VAL A 80 -13.63 16.27 -3.82
C VAL A 80 -13.75 15.54 -5.13
N ARG A 81 -13.72 14.20 -5.10
CA ARG A 81 -13.82 13.28 -6.22
C ARG A 81 -13.07 13.73 -7.48
N LEU A 82 -11.78 13.96 -7.31
CA LEU A 82 -10.89 14.51 -8.33
C LEU A 82 -10.15 13.40 -9.08
N ALA A 83 -10.18 13.43 -10.40
CA ALA A 83 -9.29 12.68 -11.29
C ALA A 83 -8.64 13.68 -12.25
N ALA A 84 -7.39 14.03 -12.01
CA ALA A 84 -6.65 15.01 -12.78
C ALA A 84 -5.49 14.35 -13.51
N GLY A 85 -5.64 14.12 -14.82
CA GLY A 85 -4.66 13.45 -15.68
C GLY A 85 -5.23 12.27 -16.43
N LEU A 86 -4.42 11.21 -16.61
CA LEU A 86 -4.75 10.01 -17.37
C LEU A 86 -5.09 8.80 -16.48
N ALA A 87 -5.00 8.94 -15.16
CA ALA A 87 -5.34 7.89 -14.21
C ALA A 87 -6.86 7.70 -14.15
N PRO A 88 -7.38 6.46 -14.23
CA PRO A 88 -8.81 6.19 -14.03
C PRO A 88 -9.21 6.47 -12.58
N LEU A 89 -10.47 6.82 -12.36
CA LEU A 89 -11.03 6.99 -11.02
C LEU A 89 -11.38 5.60 -10.44
N PRO A 90 -10.65 5.10 -9.42
CA PRO A 90 -10.94 3.82 -8.79
C PRO A 90 -12.12 3.91 -7.82
N LYS A 91 -12.55 2.76 -7.28
CA LYS A 91 -13.48 2.71 -6.15
C LYS A 91 -12.87 3.40 -4.93
N GLU A 92 -13.71 4.10 -4.20
CA GLU A 92 -13.36 4.70 -2.92
C GLU A 92 -12.91 3.65 -1.90
N GLY A 93 -11.90 3.99 -1.10
CA GLY A 93 -11.40 3.11 -0.05
C GLY A 93 -10.32 3.74 0.81
N VAL A 94 -9.45 2.89 1.35
CA VAL A 94 -8.51 3.26 2.42
C VAL A 94 -7.03 3.22 2.01
N LEU A 95 -6.75 2.78 0.78
CA LEU A 95 -5.38 2.63 0.28
C LEU A 95 -4.91 3.91 -0.41
N ALA A 96 -3.84 4.51 0.09
CA ALA A 96 -3.15 5.61 -0.59
C ALA A 96 -1.96 5.06 -1.36
N ILE A 97 -1.81 5.44 -2.63
CA ILE A 97 -0.78 4.89 -3.53
C ILE A 97 0.05 6.00 -4.13
N SER A 98 1.37 5.87 -4.06
CA SER A 98 2.30 6.69 -4.84
C SER A 98 3.14 5.83 -5.77
N SER A 99 3.24 6.23 -7.03
CA SER A 99 4.13 5.60 -8.01
C SER A 99 5.08 6.61 -8.62
N GLN A 100 6.37 6.28 -8.65
CA GLN A 100 7.37 7.06 -9.41
C GLN A 100 7.37 6.68 -10.90
N SER A 101 6.82 5.51 -11.25
CA SER A 101 6.64 5.08 -12.63
C SER A 101 5.25 5.46 -13.14
N GLY A 102 5.17 6.28 -14.19
CA GLY A 102 3.89 6.65 -14.80
C GLY A 102 3.18 5.45 -15.43
N THR A 103 3.90 4.62 -16.17
CA THR A 103 3.32 3.43 -16.84
C THR A 103 2.79 2.41 -15.85
N LEU A 104 3.48 2.22 -14.73
CA LEU A 104 3.07 1.29 -13.69
C LEU A 104 1.80 1.75 -12.96
N GLY A 105 1.58 3.06 -12.84
CA GLY A 105 0.47 3.62 -12.09
C GLY A 105 -0.91 3.12 -12.55
N ARG A 106 -1.11 2.99 -13.87
CA ARG A 106 -2.37 2.46 -14.41
C ARG A 106 -2.57 0.98 -14.08
N ALA A 107 -1.52 0.17 -14.18
CA ALA A 107 -1.57 -1.25 -13.85
C ALA A 107 -1.85 -1.47 -12.36
N VAL A 108 -1.22 -0.66 -11.50
CA VAL A 108 -1.42 -0.68 -10.05
C VAL A 108 -2.87 -0.36 -9.65
N LEU A 109 -3.50 0.62 -10.30
CA LEU A 109 -4.92 0.93 -10.07
C LEU A 109 -5.85 -0.19 -10.53
N ALA A 110 -5.60 -0.77 -11.71
CA ALA A 110 -6.38 -1.90 -12.20
C ALA A 110 -6.25 -3.13 -11.28
N PHE A 111 -5.05 -3.39 -10.77
CA PHE A 111 -4.81 -4.50 -9.83
C PHE A 111 -5.48 -4.25 -8.47
N ALA A 112 -5.47 -3.02 -7.96
CA ALA A 112 -6.20 -2.66 -6.75
C ALA A 112 -7.71 -2.94 -6.89
N GLU A 113 -8.28 -2.63 -8.06
CA GLU A 113 -9.69 -2.92 -8.37
C GLU A 113 -9.96 -4.43 -8.43
N GLU A 114 -9.10 -5.21 -9.11
CA GLU A 114 -9.19 -6.67 -9.16
C GLU A 114 -9.11 -7.30 -7.75
N MET A 115 -8.28 -6.76 -6.88
CA MET A 115 -8.15 -7.20 -5.49
C MET A 115 -9.32 -6.74 -4.60
N GLY A 116 -10.24 -5.93 -5.11
CA GLY A 116 -11.33 -5.35 -4.32
C GLY A 116 -10.85 -4.30 -3.30
N LEU A 117 -9.63 -3.80 -3.46
CA LEU A 117 -9.07 -2.75 -2.64
C LEU A 117 -9.52 -1.37 -3.13
N GLY A 118 -10.30 -0.68 -2.32
CA GLY A 118 -10.63 0.71 -2.57
C GLY A 118 -9.44 1.64 -2.32
N VAL A 119 -9.32 2.66 -3.16
CA VAL A 119 -8.22 3.62 -3.14
C VAL A 119 -8.72 4.95 -2.56
N ALA A 120 -8.04 5.49 -1.55
CA ALA A 120 -8.30 6.84 -1.02
C ALA A 120 -7.73 7.92 -1.93
N SER A 121 -6.48 7.72 -2.36
CA SER A 121 -5.82 8.60 -3.32
C SER A 121 -4.70 7.86 -4.07
N PHE A 122 -4.44 8.31 -5.29
CA PHE A 122 -3.33 7.86 -6.12
C PHE A 122 -2.57 9.05 -6.67
N VAL A 123 -1.24 9.02 -6.61
CA VAL A 123 -0.38 10.07 -7.17
C VAL A 123 0.78 9.46 -7.95
N SER A 124 0.84 9.80 -9.24
CA SER A 124 1.98 9.48 -10.09
C SER A 124 2.99 10.62 -10.08
N LEU A 125 4.17 10.38 -9.48
CA LEU A 125 5.17 11.42 -9.27
C LEU A 125 5.98 11.79 -10.53
N GLY A 126 6.10 10.86 -11.48
CA GLY A 126 6.97 11.06 -12.64
C GLY A 126 8.43 11.35 -12.22
N ALA A 127 9.05 12.36 -12.81
CA ALA A 127 10.42 12.77 -12.51
C ALA A 127 10.61 13.35 -11.08
N LYS A 128 9.53 13.58 -10.34
CA LYS A 128 9.58 14.02 -8.93
C LYS A 128 10.42 15.30 -8.73
N ALA A 129 10.25 16.27 -9.63
CA ALA A 129 11.08 17.48 -9.63
C ALA A 129 10.74 18.44 -8.48
N ASP A 130 9.47 18.46 -8.00
CA ASP A 130 9.02 19.27 -6.87
C ASP A 130 8.29 18.44 -5.83
N ILE A 131 7.09 17.93 -6.15
CA ILE A 131 6.34 17.06 -5.25
C ILE A 131 7.00 15.69 -5.21
N SER A 132 7.24 15.18 -3.99
CA SER A 132 7.92 13.93 -3.71
C SER A 132 7.09 12.99 -2.83
N SER A 133 7.53 11.74 -2.69
CA SER A 133 6.91 10.79 -1.74
C SER A 133 6.92 11.30 -0.30
N ASN A 134 7.89 12.13 0.07
CA ASN A 134 7.95 12.73 1.41
C ASN A 134 6.83 13.74 1.66
N ASP A 135 6.41 14.48 0.64
CA ASP A 135 5.30 15.42 0.72
C ASP A 135 3.97 14.67 0.81
N LEU A 136 3.83 13.58 0.05
CA LEU A 136 2.65 12.72 0.10
C LEU A 136 2.52 12.00 1.45
N LEU A 137 3.61 11.50 2.02
CA LEU A 137 3.60 10.88 3.35
C LEU A 137 3.07 11.86 4.40
N GLN A 138 3.48 13.13 4.36
CA GLN A 138 2.96 14.16 5.28
C GLN A 138 1.46 14.41 5.08
N PHE A 139 1.00 14.48 3.82
CA PHE A 139 -0.42 14.64 3.52
C PHE A 139 -1.23 13.44 4.04
N TRP A 140 -0.78 12.22 3.79
CA TRP A 140 -1.48 11.01 4.22
C TRP A 140 -1.39 10.72 5.72
N GLU A 141 -0.45 11.33 6.42
CA GLU A 141 -0.40 11.23 7.88
C GLU A 141 -1.67 11.80 8.52
N GLU A 142 -2.17 12.90 7.99
CA GLU A 142 -3.32 13.65 8.50
C GLU A 142 -4.64 13.23 7.84
N ASP A 143 -4.60 12.59 6.67
CA ASP A 143 -5.80 12.11 5.98
C ASP A 143 -6.41 10.91 6.71
N GLU A 144 -7.48 11.11 7.47
CA GLU A 144 -8.16 10.07 8.28
C GLU A 144 -8.68 8.90 7.45
N ARG A 145 -8.92 9.09 6.15
CA ARG A 145 -9.39 8.05 5.24
C ARG A 145 -8.29 7.11 4.79
N THR A 146 -7.06 7.59 4.76
CA THR A 146 -5.90 6.76 4.46
C THR A 146 -5.55 5.89 5.66
N ARG A 147 -5.71 4.58 5.52
CA ARG A 147 -5.34 3.58 6.54
C ARG A 147 -4.07 2.81 6.18
N VAL A 148 -3.79 2.63 4.90
CA VAL A 148 -2.62 1.92 4.38
C VAL A 148 -1.97 2.77 3.30
N ILE A 149 -0.64 2.87 3.31
CA ILE A 149 0.14 3.61 2.32
C ILE A 149 0.98 2.63 1.53
N LEU A 150 0.89 2.66 0.19
CA LEU A 150 1.68 1.86 -0.72
C LEU A 150 2.56 2.76 -1.61
N LEU A 151 3.86 2.55 -1.55
CA LEU A 151 4.86 3.31 -2.29
C LEU A 151 5.58 2.42 -3.31
N TYR A 152 5.53 2.78 -4.58
CA TYR A 152 6.50 2.30 -5.55
C TYR A 152 7.62 3.32 -5.69
N LEU A 153 8.81 2.98 -5.22
CA LEU A 153 9.96 3.86 -5.12
C LEU A 153 11.10 3.36 -6.01
N GLU A 154 11.61 4.22 -6.88
CA GLU A 154 12.87 4.02 -7.61
C GLU A 154 14.02 4.74 -6.88
N HIS A 155 13.70 5.91 -6.30
CA HIS A 155 14.65 6.74 -5.57
C HIS A 155 13.99 7.40 -4.35
N PHE A 156 14.74 7.52 -3.26
CA PHE A 156 14.25 8.18 -2.03
C PHE A 156 14.24 9.71 -2.13
N GLY A 157 15.09 10.30 -2.97
CA GLY A 157 15.39 11.73 -2.95
C GLY A 157 16.25 12.09 -1.73
N ASN A 158 15.61 12.43 -0.60
CA ASN A 158 16.30 12.64 0.68
C ASN A 158 16.04 11.47 1.64
N PRO A 159 16.96 10.49 1.77
CA PRO A 159 16.75 9.30 2.59
C PRO A 159 16.58 9.61 4.08
N ARG A 160 17.28 10.63 4.60
CA ARG A 160 17.17 11.04 6.01
C ARG A 160 15.78 11.60 6.33
N ARG A 161 15.23 12.44 5.43
CA ARG A 161 13.87 12.97 5.57
C ARG A 161 12.85 11.84 5.45
N PHE A 162 13.03 10.95 4.47
CA PHE A 162 12.17 9.78 4.28
C PHE A 162 12.13 8.91 5.54
N SER A 163 13.30 8.52 6.08
CA SER A 163 13.37 7.66 7.26
C SER A 163 12.66 8.29 8.48
N ARG A 164 12.87 9.58 8.74
CA ARG A 164 12.20 10.28 9.85
C ARG A 164 10.68 10.32 9.69
N LEU A 165 10.20 10.65 8.49
CA LEU A 165 8.76 10.71 8.19
C LEU A 165 8.14 9.31 8.27
N ALA A 166 8.75 8.31 7.61
CA ALA A 166 8.25 6.95 7.59
C ALA A 166 8.19 6.36 9.01
N ARG A 167 9.22 6.59 9.83
CA ARG A 167 9.23 6.13 11.23
C ARG A 167 8.11 6.74 12.07
N ARG A 168 7.85 8.04 11.92
CA ARG A 168 6.78 8.74 12.63
C ARG A 168 5.40 8.27 12.16
N ILE A 169 5.19 8.25 10.86
CA ILE A 169 3.91 7.90 10.24
C ILE A 169 3.62 6.42 10.39
N GLY A 170 4.64 5.56 10.26
CA GLY A 170 4.54 4.11 10.42
C GLY A 170 4.05 3.67 11.80
N LYS A 171 4.21 4.50 12.85
CA LYS A 171 3.60 4.24 14.16
C LYS A 171 2.07 4.40 14.17
N LYS A 172 1.53 5.13 13.20
CA LYS A 172 0.08 5.39 13.06
C LYS A 172 -0.54 4.55 11.94
N LYS A 173 0.12 4.50 10.78
CA LYS A 173 -0.38 3.88 9.54
C LYS A 173 0.70 3.04 8.89
N PRO A 174 0.43 1.78 8.49
CA PRO A 174 1.40 0.96 7.81
C PRO A 174 1.81 1.58 6.48
N ILE A 175 3.12 1.58 6.24
CA ILE A 175 3.74 2.00 4.98
C ILE A 175 4.35 0.78 4.33
N LEU A 176 3.82 0.42 3.18
CA LEU A 176 4.34 -0.64 2.30
C LEU A 176 5.22 0.00 1.23
N ALA A 177 6.32 -0.64 0.87
CA ALA A 177 7.14 -0.17 -0.23
C ALA A 177 7.64 -1.31 -1.12
N VAL A 178 7.55 -1.08 -2.42
CA VAL A 178 8.25 -1.87 -3.44
C VAL A 178 9.40 -1.03 -3.98
N HIS A 179 10.60 -1.60 -3.97
CA HIS A 179 11.81 -0.95 -4.46
C HIS A 179 12.66 -1.96 -5.24
N PRO A 180 13.08 -1.65 -6.48
CA PRO A 180 13.78 -2.61 -7.34
C PRO A 180 15.17 -3.01 -6.82
N SER A 181 15.83 -2.18 -6.05
CA SER A 181 17.16 -2.47 -5.51
C SER A 181 17.13 -3.55 -4.44
N ARG A 182 18.08 -4.48 -4.53
CA ARG A 182 18.37 -5.48 -3.49
C ARG A 182 19.48 -5.04 -2.53
N ASP A 183 19.91 -3.79 -2.59
CA ASP A 183 20.95 -3.22 -1.74
C ASP A 183 20.63 -3.43 -0.24
N PRO A 184 21.54 -4.03 0.54
CA PRO A 184 21.38 -4.19 1.98
C PRO A 184 21.12 -2.88 2.72
N LEU A 185 21.66 -1.75 2.26
CA LEU A 185 21.44 -0.42 2.84
C LEU A 185 20.00 0.03 2.70
N VAL A 186 19.38 -0.23 1.54
CA VAL A 186 17.95 0.05 1.32
C VAL A 186 17.08 -0.81 2.22
N ARG A 187 17.46 -2.09 2.40
CA ARG A 187 16.77 -3.01 3.32
C ARG A 187 16.86 -2.53 4.76
N ALA A 188 18.05 -2.13 5.19
CA ALA A 188 18.28 -1.60 6.54
C ALA A 188 17.49 -0.30 6.78
N LEU A 189 17.47 0.61 5.79
CA LEU A 189 16.69 1.85 5.86
C LEU A 189 15.19 1.57 6.07
N PHE A 190 14.62 0.64 5.30
CA PHE A 190 13.21 0.27 5.46
C PHE A 190 12.93 -0.35 6.82
N ALA A 191 13.78 -1.30 7.27
CA ALA A 191 13.62 -1.94 8.58
C ALA A 191 13.65 -0.92 9.73
N GLN A 192 14.62 0.00 9.73
CA GLN A 192 14.71 1.06 10.74
C GLN A 192 13.51 2.02 10.71
N ALA A 193 13.02 2.32 9.51
CA ALA A 193 11.90 3.23 9.32
C ALA A 193 10.52 2.58 9.57
N GLY A 194 10.46 1.26 9.81
CA GLY A 194 9.22 0.50 9.94
C GLY A 194 8.42 0.39 8.67
N VAL A 195 9.09 0.52 7.53
CA VAL A 195 8.48 0.32 6.23
C VAL A 195 8.43 -1.16 5.91
N VAL A 196 7.25 -1.69 5.66
CA VAL A 196 7.04 -3.07 5.25
C VAL A 196 7.49 -3.19 3.79
N ARG A 197 8.68 -3.78 3.59
CA ARG A 197 9.19 -4.02 2.25
C ARG A 197 8.53 -5.24 1.64
N ALA A 198 7.95 -5.08 0.47
CA ALA A 198 7.49 -6.17 -0.37
C ALA A 198 8.50 -6.45 -1.51
N ASN A 199 8.65 -7.72 -1.88
CA ASN A 199 9.58 -8.16 -2.92
C ASN A 199 8.98 -8.06 -4.33
N SER A 200 7.64 -7.99 -4.41
CA SER A 200 6.89 -7.81 -5.65
C SER A 200 5.69 -6.89 -5.40
N LEU A 201 5.05 -6.44 -6.48
CA LEU A 201 3.79 -5.72 -6.39
C LEU A 201 2.68 -6.62 -5.86
N GLU A 202 2.64 -7.88 -6.27
CA GLU A 202 1.66 -8.85 -5.80
C GLU A 202 1.76 -9.02 -4.28
N GLU A 203 2.97 -9.28 -3.74
CA GLU A 203 3.19 -9.33 -2.28
C GLU A 203 2.72 -8.03 -1.59
N ALA A 204 3.01 -6.87 -2.19
CA ALA A 204 2.61 -5.60 -1.61
C ALA A 204 1.08 -5.45 -1.52
N PHE A 205 0.36 -5.89 -2.54
CA PHE A 205 -1.10 -5.87 -2.55
C PHE A 205 -1.71 -6.92 -1.63
N ASP A 206 -1.12 -8.12 -1.54
CA ASP A 206 -1.55 -9.15 -0.61
C ASP A 206 -1.42 -8.67 0.85
N VAL A 207 -0.30 -8.03 1.19
CA VAL A 207 -0.12 -7.40 2.52
C VAL A 207 -1.07 -6.22 2.72
N ALA A 208 -1.26 -5.37 1.70
CA ALA A 208 -2.21 -4.24 1.77
C ALA A 208 -3.64 -4.72 2.01
N LEU A 209 -4.03 -5.84 1.39
CA LEU A 209 -5.35 -6.45 1.55
C LEU A 209 -5.59 -6.84 3.02
N LEU A 210 -4.64 -7.53 3.66
CA LEU A 210 -4.74 -7.89 5.08
C LEU A 210 -4.84 -6.65 5.97
N LEU A 211 -3.92 -5.69 5.78
CA LEU A 211 -3.84 -4.48 6.60
C LEU A 211 -5.04 -3.54 6.44
N ALA A 212 -5.74 -3.61 5.31
CA ALA A 212 -6.93 -2.80 5.06
C ALA A 212 -8.21 -3.38 5.69
N GLN A 213 -8.28 -4.70 5.91
CA GLN A 213 -9.53 -5.38 6.28
C GLN A 213 -9.67 -5.65 7.78
N GLY A 214 -8.60 -6.04 8.46
CA GLY A 214 -8.69 -6.52 9.83
C GLY A 214 -7.79 -5.80 10.84
N PRO A 215 -7.92 -6.15 12.12
CA PRO A 215 -6.95 -5.75 13.12
C PRO A 215 -5.58 -6.39 12.82
N LEU A 216 -4.51 -5.77 13.33
CA LEU A 216 -3.19 -6.40 13.32
C LEU A 216 -3.15 -7.60 14.26
N PRO A 217 -2.32 -8.63 13.97
CA PRO A 217 -2.13 -9.76 14.87
C PRO A 217 -1.80 -9.30 16.27
N GLU A 218 -2.54 -9.81 17.27
CA GLU A 218 -2.34 -9.42 18.67
C GLU A 218 -1.03 -10.00 19.23
N ASN A 219 -0.71 -11.20 18.79
CA ASN A 219 0.53 -11.91 19.11
C ASN A 219 1.04 -12.73 17.91
N GLY A 220 2.20 -13.40 18.05
CA GLY A 220 2.80 -14.21 16.99
C GLY A 220 2.22 -15.61 16.82
N ARG A 221 1.11 -15.96 17.49
CA ARG A 221 0.50 -17.29 17.42
C ARG A 221 -0.59 -17.31 16.35
N VAL A 222 -0.54 -18.34 15.53
CA VAL A 222 -1.48 -18.58 14.41
C VAL A 222 -2.14 -19.92 14.60
N ARG A 223 -3.47 -19.96 14.55
CA ARG A 223 -4.19 -21.21 14.40
C ARG A 223 -4.50 -21.43 12.92
N LEU A 224 -3.77 -22.37 12.32
CA LEU A 224 -3.96 -22.80 10.93
C LEU A 224 -4.95 -23.96 10.91
N ILE A 225 -6.13 -23.72 10.37
CA ILE A 225 -7.17 -24.75 10.16
C ILE A 225 -7.15 -25.15 8.70
N SER A 226 -7.04 -26.44 8.41
CA SER A 226 -7.01 -26.91 7.02
C SER A 226 -7.61 -28.30 6.84
N ASN A 227 -8.01 -28.59 5.60
CA ASN A 227 -8.42 -29.93 5.16
C ASN A 227 -7.45 -30.54 4.12
N ALA A 228 -6.26 -29.97 3.96
CA ALA A 228 -5.30 -30.40 2.93
C ALA A 228 -3.86 -30.23 3.41
N SER A 229 -3.16 -31.33 3.66
CA SER A 229 -1.81 -31.34 4.24
C SER A 229 -0.74 -30.73 3.31
N GLY A 230 -0.79 -30.99 2.00
CA GLY A 230 0.17 -30.44 1.04
C GLY A 230 0.20 -28.91 1.03
N PRO A 231 -0.91 -28.22 0.75
CA PRO A 231 -1.00 -26.78 0.84
C PRO A 231 -0.69 -26.21 2.24
N SER A 232 -1.04 -26.93 3.31
CA SER A 232 -0.70 -26.53 4.67
C SER A 232 0.78 -26.43 4.92
N ASN A 233 1.57 -27.37 4.38
CA ASN A 233 3.02 -27.35 4.53
C ASN A 233 3.64 -26.09 3.93
N LEU A 234 3.13 -25.59 2.79
CA LEU A 234 3.59 -24.32 2.21
C LEU A 234 3.29 -23.12 3.12
N ALA A 235 2.10 -23.09 3.72
CA ALA A 235 1.75 -22.06 4.68
C ALA A 235 2.60 -22.13 5.96
N LEU A 236 2.80 -23.35 6.49
CA LEU A 236 3.59 -23.59 7.70
C LEU A 236 5.04 -23.11 7.56
N GLU A 237 5.68 -23.43 6.43
CA GLU A 237 7.04 -22.98 6.15
C GLU A 237 7.11 -21.43 6.11
N ALA A 238 6.23 -20.80 5.33
CA ALA A 238 6.25 -19.34 5.20
C ALA A 238 5.94 -18.60 6.53
N LEU A 239 5.04 -19.16 7.36
CA LEU A 239 4.75 -18.59 8.69
C LEU A 239 5.94 -18.73 9.64
N LYS A 240 6.60 -19.90 9.66
CA LYS A 240 7.81 -20.14 10.47
C LYS A 240 8.97 -19.24 10.05
N GLU A 241 9.23 -19.11 8.75
CA GLU A 241 10.22 -18.16 8.23
C GLU A 241 9.89 -16.71 8.64
N GLY A 242 8.60 -16.38 8.75
CA GLY A 242 8.11 -15.11 9.27
C GLY A 242 8.20 -14.93 10.79
N GLY A 243 8.71 -15.94 11.52
CA GLY A 243 8.88 -15.93 12.98
C GLY A 243 7.55 -16.04 13.74
N MET A 244 6.58 -16.78 13.19
CA MET A 244 5.29 -17.05 13.83
C MET A 244 5.25 -18.47 14.40
N GLU A 245 4.55 -18.63 15.52
CA GLU A 245 4.24 -19.93 16.13
C GLU A 245 2.92 -20.44 15.58
N VAL A 246 2.91 -21.65 15.04
CA VAL A 246 1.72 -22.18 14.36
C VAL A 246 1.20 -23.41 15.07
N GLU A 247 -0.06 -23.35 15.48
CA GLU A 247 -0.85 -24.51 15.85
C GLU A 247 -1.64 -24.96 14.62
N HIS A 248 -1.31 -26.11 14.08
CA HIS A 248 -1.98 -26.66 12.89
C HIS A 248 -3.06 -27.63 13.29
N VAL A 249 -4.30 -27.34 12.87
CA VAL A 249 -5.48 -28.20 13.02
C VAL A 249 -5.79 -28.80 11.64
N ASP A 250 -5.33 -30.04 11.43
CA ASP A 250 -5.62 -30.81 10.22
C ASP A 250 -6.95 -31.54 10.36
N LEU A 251 -7.96 -31.08 9.63
CA LEU A 251 -9.29 -31.68 9.61
C LEU A 251 -9.38 -32.91 8.71
N GLY A 252 -8.37 -33.13 7.88
CA GLY A 252 -8.36 -34.18 6.86
C GLY A 252 -9.23 -33.86 5.64
N SER A 253 -8.95 -34.56 4.54
CA SER A 253 -9.57 -34.27 3.23
C SER A 253 -11.09 -34.58 3.17
N THR A 254 -11.60 -35.34 4.12
CA THR A 254 -13.01 -35.70 4.22
C THR A 254 -13.80 -34.86 5.23
N ALA A 255 -13.20 -33.77 5.72
CA ALA A 255 -13.84 -32.88 6.68
C ALA A 255 -15.16 -32.31 6.14
N ASP A 256 -16.20 -32.41 6.95
CA ASP A 256 -17.50 -31.84 6.70
C ASP A 256 -17.62 -30.39 7.23
N LEU A 257 -18.73 -29.73 6.97
CA LEU A 257 -18.96 -28.35 7.41
C LEU A 257 -18.89 -28.19 8.94
N GLU A 258 -19.37 -29.20 9.69
CA GLU A 258 -19.41 -29.12 11.15
C GLU A 258 -18.00 -29.19 11.76
N ALA A 259 -17.08 -29.92 11.13
CA ALA A 259 -15.67 -29.93 11.50
C ALA A 259 -15.05 -28.53 11.37
N PHE A 260 -15.31 -27.81 10.26
CA PHE A 260 -14.86 -26.43 10.07
C PHE A 260 -15.49 -25.46 11.09
N ARG A 261 -16.80 -25.57 11.33
CA ARG A 261 -17.52 -24.73 12.31
C ARG A 261 -16.93 -24.88 13.69
N ARG A 262 -16.72 -26.11 14.15
CA ARG A 262 -16.14 -26.42 15.46
C ARG A 262 -14.70 -25.89 15.56
N ALA A 263 -13.86 -26.13 14.56
CA ALA A 263 -12.47 -25.68 14.55
C ALA A 263 -12.36 -24.14 14.58
N LEU A 264 -13.26 -23.43 13.85
CA LEU A 264 -13.32 -21.96 13.91
C LEU A 264 -13.77 -21.45 15.27
N ALA A 265 -14.76 -22.10 15.91
CA ALA A 265 -15.21 -21.74 17.26
C ALA A 265 -14.12 -21.96 18.32
N GLU A 266 -13.37 -23.06 18.22
CA GLU A 266 -12.20 -23.32 19.07
C GLU A 266 -11.07 -22.30 18.82
N ALA A 267 -10.86 -21.91 17.57
CA ALA A 267 -9.87 -20.89 17.24
C ALA A 267 -10.23 -19.51 17.81
N GLU A 268 -11.51 -19.15 17.81
CA GLU A 268 -11.99 -17.91 18.43
C GLU A 268 -11.73 -17.92 19.94
N ALA A 269 -11.96 -19.04 20.62
CA ALA A 269 -11.75 -19.20 22.06
C ALA A 269 -10.27 -19.37 22.45
N SER A 270 -9.36 -19.63 21.51
CA SER A 270 -7.92 -19.85 21.76
C SER A 270 -7.20 -18.54 22.06
N ASP A 271 -5.93 -18.63 22.47
CA ASP A 271 -5.03 -17.49 22.67
C ASP A 271 -4.24 -17.08 21.39
N ALA A 272 -4.55 -17.70 20.24
CA ALA A 272 -3.98 -17.33 18.96
C ALA A 272 -4.40 -15.90 18.57
N GLY A 273 -3.43 -15.07 18.19
CA GLY A 273 -3.69 -13.70 17.70
C GLY A 273 -4.23 -13.67 16.27
N SER A 274 -4.11 -14.80 15.56
CA SER A 274 -4.55 -14.91 14.16
C SER A 274 -5.16 -16.27 13.88
N VAL A 275 -6.16 -16.31 12.97
CA VAL A 275 -6.80 -17.51 12.47
C VAL A 275 -6.66 -17.57 10.95
N PHE A 276 -6.02 -18.60 10.46
CA PHE A 276 -5.81 -18.84 9.04
C PHE A 276 -6.59 -20.08 8.60
N LEU A 277 -7.66 -19.87 7.82
CA LEU A 277 -8.43 -20.97 7.23
C LEU A 277 -7.88 -21.30 5.83
N LEU A 278 -7.43 -22.53 5.64
CA LEU A 278 -7.04 -23.07 4.34
C LEU A 278 -8.07 -24.14 3.93
N PHE A 279 -8.78 -23.88 2.85
CA PHE A 279 -9.83 -24.75 2.34
C PHE A 279 -9.57 -25.17 0.88
N VAL A 280 -9.61 -26.48 0.65
CA VAL A 280 -9.58 -27.09 -0.68
C VAL A 280 -10.93 -27.85 -0.86
N PRO A 281 -11.74 -27.53 -1.87
CA PRO A 281 -12.99 -28.22 -2.11
C PRO A 281 -12.78 -29.67 -2.50
N MET A 282 -13.14 -30.59 -1.61
CA MET A 282 -13.03 -32.06 -1.81
C MET A 282 -14.40 -32.73 -1.93
N GLY A 283 -15.51 -31.96 -1.92
CA GLY A 283 -16.87 -32.45 -2.06
C GLY A 283 -17.55 -32.91 -0.76
N PHE A 284 -16.85 -32.89 0.39
CA PHE A 284 -17.41 -33.29 1.68
C PHE A 284 -18.03 -32.13 2.46
N ALA A 285 -17.50 -30.94 2.34
CA ALA A 285 -18.10 -29.71 2.86
C ALA A 285 -18.58 -28.85 1.69
N PRO A 286 -19.84 -28.36 1.71
CA PRO A 286 -20.35 -27.47 0.68
C PRO A 286 -19.58 -26.15 0.70
N GLU A 287 -19.02 -25.79 -0.45
CA GLU A 287 -18.14 -24.62 -0.60
C GLU A 287 -18.81 -23.33 -0.11
N GLU A 288 -20.04 -23.04 -0.57
CA GLU A 288 -20.77 -21.83 -0.19
C GLU A 288 -21.06 -21.74 1.32
N GLU A 289 -21.22 -22.86 1.99
CA GLU A 289 -21.45 -22.90 3.43
C GLU A 289 -20.18 -22.62 4.21
N VAL A 290 -19.01 -23.15 3.75
CA VAL A 290 -17.70 -22.79 4.33
C VAL A 290 -17.41 -21.30 4.14
N LEU A 291 -17.71 -20.74 2.96
CA LEU A 291 -17.63 -19.30 2.71
C LEU A 291 -18.60 -18.51 3.61
N GLY A 292 -19.77 -19.08 3.91
CA GLY A 292 -20.73 -18.52 4.85
C GLY A 292 -20.12 -18.32 6.23
N LEU A 293 -19.40 -19.33 6.76
CA LEU A 293 -18.73 -19.24 8.06
C LEU A 293 -17.76 -18.06 8.12
N LEU A 294 -16.99 -17.81 7.06
CA LEU A 294 -16.05 -16.67 7.00
C LEU A 294 -16.77 -15.32 6.97
N ARG A 295 -17.97 -15.23 6.38
CA ARG A 295 -18.78 -13.99 6.39
C ARG A 295 -19.36 -13.67 7.76
N GLU A 296 -19.53 -14.67 8.60
CA GLU A 296 -20.09 -14.55 9.95
C GLU A 296 -19.06 -14.16 11.02
N VAL A 297 -17.75 -14.28 10.69
CA VAL A 297 -16.66 -13.90 11.61
C VAL A 297 -16.81 -12.44 12.05
N ARG A 298 -16.83 -12.23 13.37
CA ARG A 298 -16.96 -10.91 14.01
C ARG A 298 -15.89 -10.65 15.08
N GLY A 299 -14.96 -11.58 15.27
CA GLY A 299 -13.95 -11.54 16.32
C GLY A 299 -12.95 -10.39 16.21
N GLY A 300 -12.27 -10.09 17.32
CA GLY A 300 -11.18 -9.12 17.39
C GLY A 300 -9.83 -9.61 16.87
N LYS A 301 -9.74 -10.89 16.45
CA LYS A 301 -8.52 -11.50 15.92
C LYS A 301 -8.29 -11.15 14.45
N THR A 302 -7.07 -11.36 13.98
CA THR A 302 -6.74 -11.28 12.55
C THR A 302 -7.17 -12.56 11.86
N TYR A 303 -8.17 -12.45 10.98
CA TYR A 303 -8.63 -13.57 10.16
C TYR A 303 -8.14 -13.44 8.72
N LEU A 304 -7.75 -14.56 8.13
CA LEU A 304 -7.47 -14.66 6.70
C LEU A 304 -7.81 -16.06 6.19
N ALA A 305 -8.09 -16.18 4.90
CA ALA A 305 -8.40 -17.43 4.28
C ALA A 305 -7.61 -17.66 2.99
N CYS A 306 -7.23 -18.91 2.73
CA CYS A 306 -6.80 -19.36 1.42
C CYS A 306 -7.81 -20.38 0.90
N LEU A 307 -8.42 -20.05 -0.23
CA LEU A 307 -9.45 -20.87 -0.85
C LEU A 307 -8.93 -21.37 -2.20
N MET A 308 -8.38 -22.57 -2.23
CA MET A 308 -7.79 -23.16 -3.43
C MET A 308 -8.84 -23.81 -4.32
N GLY A 309 -8.62 -23.75 -5.63
CA GLY A 309 -9.50 -24.42 -6.59
C GLY A 309 -10.83 -23.72 -6.86
N LEU A 310 -11.06 -22.54 -6.28
CA LEU A 310 -12.25 -21.74 -6.57
C LEU A 310 -12.13 -21.02 -7.91
N SER A 311 -13.26 -20.86 -8.60
CA SER A 311 -13.30 -20.19 -9.90
C SER A 311 -12.76 -18.76 -9.84
N SER A 312 -12.02 -18.35 -10.87
CA SER A 312 -11.56 -16.97 -11.07
C SER A 312 -12.76 -16.01 -11.08
N GLY A 313 -12.71 -14.95 -10.29
CA GLY A 313 -13.76 -13.92 -10.22
C GLY A 313 -14.49 -13.81 -8.88
N ARG A 314 -14.17 -14.63 -7.88
CA ARG A 314 -14.72 -14.50 -6.53
C ARG A 314 -14.12 -13.32 -5.78
N ALA A 315 -14.91 -12.78 -4.88
CA ALA A 315 -14.50 -11.68 -4.01
C ALA A 315 -13.23 -12.02 -3.22
N ARG A 316 -12.29 -11.09 -3.20
CA ARG A 316 -11.05 -11.19 -2.41
C ARG A 316 -11.25 -10.89 -0.92
N VAL A 317 -12.48 -10.55 -0.54
CA VAL A 317 -12.87 -10.28 0.85
C VAL A 317 -14.24 -10.91 1.09
N LEU A 318 -14.35 -11.69 2.15
CA LEU A 318 -15.60 -12.28 2.64
C LEU A 318 -15.95 -11.67 4.01
N GLY A 319 -16.92 -10.78 4.04
CA GLY A 319 -17.14 -9.94 5.24
C GLY A 319 -15.94 -9.05 5.50
N SER A 320 -15.18 -9.32 6.55
CA SER A 320 -13.89 -8.66 6.86
C SER A 320 -12.66 -9.57 6.64
N VAL A 321 -12.87 -10.79 6.14
CA VAL A 321 -11.80 -11.79 5.98
C VAL A 321 -11.19 -11.69 4.58
N PRO A 322 -9.90 -11.33 4.44
CA PRO A 322 -9.20 -11.35 3.17
C PRO A 322 -8.98 -12.78 2.69
N VAL A 323 -9.15 -12.98 1.38
CA VAL A 323 -9.08 -14.27 0.71
C VAL A 323 -7.94 -14.31 -0.28
N TYR A 324 -7.08 -15.30 -0.15
CA TYR A 324 -5.89 -15.51 -0.97
C TYR A 324 -6.08 -16.72 -1.88
N ARG A 325 -5.35 -16.71 -3.01
CA ARG A 325 -5.34 -17.83 -3.96
C ARG A 325 -4.38 -18.94 -3.53
N PHE A 326 -3.26 -18.55 -2.90
CA PHE A 326 -2.17 -19.44 -2.53
C PHE A 326 -1.85 -19.33 -1.03
N PRO A 327 -1.52 -20.46 -0.38
CA PRO A 327 -1.26 -20.51 1.05
C PRO A 327 -0.03 -19.70 1.46
N GLU A 328 1.03 -19.72 0.65
CA GLU A 328 2.24 -18.95 0.90
C GLU A 328 2.00 -17.44 0.81
N SER A 329 1.17 -16.95 -0.12
CA SER A 329 0.82 -15.53 -0.21
C SER A 329 0.09 -15.05 1.05
N ALA A 330 -0.87 -15.84 1.55
CA ALA A 330 -1.59 -15.57 2.79
C ALA A 330 -0.63 -15.56 3.99
N ALA A 331 0.23 -16.57 4.09
CA ALA A 331 1.20 -16.72 5.16
C ALA A 331 2.21 -15.56 5.18
N ILE A 332 2.75 -15.17 4.03
CA ILE A 332 3.67 -14.03 3.90
C ILE A 332 2.97 -12.73 4.31
N ALA A 333 1.72 -12.51 3.86
CA ALA A 333 0.97 -11.33 4.23
C ALA A 333 0.79 -11.23 5.75
N LEU A 334 0.44 -12.34 6.40
CA LEU A 334 0.29 -12.40 7.86
C LEU A 334 1.61 -12.17 8.57
N ALA A 335 2.70 -12.80 8.13
CA ALA A 335 4.03 -12.62 8.70
C ALA A 335 4.52 -11.16 8.59
N ARG A 336 4.24 -10.49 7.46
CA ARG A 336 4.54 -9.05 7.29
C ARG A 336 3.71 -8.18 8.22
N ALA A 337 2.43 -8.47 8.39
CA ALA A 337 1.56 -7.75 9.31
C ALA A 337 2.04 -7.91 10.77
N TRP A 338 2.45 -9.12 11.15
CA TRP A 338 3.05 -9.40 12.46
C TRP A 338 4.38 -8.66 12.66
N GLY A 339 5.27 -8.69 11.68
CA GLY A 339 6.52 -7.94 11.72
C GLY A 339 6.30 -6.44 11.89
N TYR A 340 5.30 -5.88 11.20
CA TYR A 340 4.90 -4.47 11.35
C TYR A 340 4.34 -4.22 12.75
N ARG A 341 3.49 -5.10 13.29
CA ARG A 341 2.93 -4.98 14.65
C ARG A 341 4.04 -4.91 15.69
N ARG A 342 5.00 -5.83 15.66
CA ARG A 342 6.15 -5.85 16.57
C ARG A 342 6.93 -4.54 16.51
N TRP A 343 7.31 -4.11 15.29
CA TRP A 343 8.02 -2.86 15.09
C TRP A 343 7.21 -1.65 15.61
N ARG A 344 5.91 -1.63 15.40
CA ARG A 344 5.03 -0.54 15.85
C ARG A 344 5.02 -0.41 17.38
N GLU A 345 5.14 -1.50 18.10
CA GLU A 345 5.15 -1.55 19.57
C GLU A 345 6.52 -1.33 20.17
N GLU A 346 7.59 -1.53 19.41
CA GLU A 346 8.94 -1.23 19.89
C GLU A 346 9.02 0.25 20.34
N PRO A 347 9.50 0.53 21.57
CA PRO A 347 9.70 1.90 22.00
C PRO A 347 10.69 2.59 21.06
N LEU A 348 10.49 3.88 20.82
CA LEU A 348 11.45 4.70 20.09
C LEU A 348 12.70 4.83 20.97
N PHE A 349 13.62 3.88 20.82
CA PHE A 349 14.91 4.00 21.46
C PHE A 349 15.75 5.05 20.73
N PHE A 350 16.00 6.15 21.40
CA PHE A 350 17.05 7.10 21.03
C PHE A 350 18.27 6.69 21.87
N PRO A 351 19.33 6.12 21.27
CA PRO A 351 20.54 5.87 22.04
C PRO A 351 21.01 7.21 22.62
N ASP A 352 21.20 7.24 23.92
CA ASP A 352 21.84 8.37 24.57
C ASP A 352 23.34 8.30 24.25
N PHE A 353 23.74 9.10 23.27
CA PHE A 353 25.12 9.18 22.84
C PHE A 353 25.91 10.13 23.73
N GLN A 354 25.97 9.87 25.04
CA GLN A 354 26.74 10.69 25.97
C GLN A 354 28.25 10.72 25.64
N ASP A 355 28.73 9.74 24.85
CA ASP A 355 30.14 9.61 24.43
C ASP A 355 30.45 10.03 23.00
N LEU A 356 29.55 10.74 22.33
CA LEU A 356 29.83 11.23 20.97
C LEU A 356 30.93 12.31 21.03
N ARG A 357 32.16 11.92 20.66
CA ARG A 357 33.28 12.83 20.38
C ARG A 357 33.01 13.60 19.09
N LEU A 358 32.02 14.51 19.14
CA LEU A 358 31.58 15.31 18.00
C LEU A 358 32.70 16.18 17.40
N GLU A 359 33.70 16.53 18.20
CA GLU A 359 34.85 17.33 17.76
C GLU A 359 35.86 16.49 16.93
N GLU A 360 36.05 15.21 17.26
CA GLU A 360 36.89 14.29 16.49
C GLU A 360 36.25 13.87 15.16
N ALA A 361 34.92 13.77 15.11
CA ALA A 361 34.18 13.43 13.88
C ALA A 361 34.05 14.60 12.87
N ARG A 362 34.43 15.83 13.26
CA ARG A 362 34.43 17.03 12.42
C ARG A 362 35.80 17.32 11.81
N ARG A 363 36.87 16.65 12.22
CA ARG A 363 38.18 16.65 11.63
C ARG A 363 38.37 15.54 10.59
#